data_4c1e9c7d4705878807ad4ff864d40d7c
#
_entry.id   4c1e9c7d4705878807ad4ff864d40d7c
#
_cell.length_a   1.000
_cell.length_b   1.000
_cell.length_c   1.000
_cell.angle_alpha   90.00
_cell.angle_beta   90.00
_cell.angle_gamma   90.00
#
_symmetry.space_group_name_H-M   'P 1'
#
loop_
_entity.id
_entity.type
_entity.pdbx_description
1 polymer ?
#
loop_
_entity_poly.entity_id
_entity_poly.type
_entity_poly.pdbx_seq_one_letter_code
_entity_poly.pdbx_strand_id
1 'polypeptide(L)'
;MEGVKALVVVASIYYPGDGVVAKNKYQTSSGQRYDQSAPKCAALQWPLGTMLHLVHGRNNIDVTINDHGPYARGRALDCTPAVDKALHLGGLGSVRVEAYPPLPKGRPVEARALHY
;
A
#
# COMPACT_ATOMS: atom_id res chain seq x y z
N MET A 1 -16.56 -15.01 0.09
CA MET A 1 -15.67 -15.46 -0.98
C MET A 1 -14.42 -16.06 -0.37
N GLU A 2 -14.15 -17.28 -0.72
CA GLU A 2 -13.00 -17.98 -0.16
C GLU A 2 -11.70 -17.41 -0.71
N GLY A 3 -10.67 -17.38 0.12
CA GLY A 3 -9.36 -16.86 -0.27
C GLY A 3 -9.18 -15.37 -0.17
N VAL A 4 -10.25 -14.64 0.13
CA VAL A 4 -10.16 -13.21 0.34
C VAL A 4 -10.46 -12.92 1.81
N LYS A 5 -9.49 -12.34 2.48
CA LYS A 5 -9.67 -11.92 3.86
C LYS A 5 -9.77 -10.41 3.92
N ALA A 6 -10.80 -9.95 4.60
CA ALA A 6 -10.99 -8.52 4.85
C ALA A 6 -10.66 -8.22 6.31
N LEU A 7 -9.94 -7.15 6.53
CA LEU A 7 -9.68 -6.67 7.88
C LEU A 7 -9.60 -5.16 7.86
N VAL A 8 -9.81 -4.55 9.01
CA VAL A 8 -9.75 -3.11 9.15
C VAL A 8 -8.43 -2.75 9.83
N VAL A 9 -7.69 -1.85 9.22
CA VAL A 9 -6.41 -1.40 9.73
C VAL A 9 -6.32 0.12 9.66
N VAL A 10 -5.39 0.70 10.39
CA VAL A 10 -5.12 2.13 10.31
C VAL A 10 -4.05 2.37 9.25
N ALA A 11 -4.36 3.25 8.32
CA ALA A 11 -3.44 3.67 7.28
C ALA A 11 -3.07 5.13 7.48
N SER A 12 -1.81 5.44 7.25
CA SER A 12 -1.29 6.81 7.25
C SER A 12 -0.72 7.12 5.88
N ILE A 13 -0.30 8.36 5.69
CA ILE A 13 0.22 8.82 4.41
C ILE A 13 1.63 9.39 4.63
N TYR A 14 2.58 8.98 3.80
CA TYR A 14 3.91 9.56 3.87
C TYR A 14 4.10 10.49 2.66
N TYR A 15 4.51 11.73 2.98
CA TYR A 15 4.67 12.78 1.99
C TYR A 15 6.15 12.99 1.69
N PRO A 16 6.46 13.59 0.54
CA PRO A 16 7.85 13.99 0.28
C PRO A 16 8.38 14.85 1.43
N GLY A 17 9.57 14.52 1.91
CA GLY A 17 10.16 15.22 3.05
C GLY A 17 9.97 14.52 4.39
N ASP A 18 9.08 13.53 4.47
CA ASP A 18 8.99 12.69 5.66
C ASP A 18 10.31 11.95 5.85
N GLY A 19 10.63 11.62 7.10
CA GLY A 19 11.90 11.00 7.42
C GLY A 19 12.25 9.79 6.59
N VAL A 20 11.27 8.92 6.33
CA VAL A 20 11.49 7.71 5.54
C VAL A 20 11.87 8.05 4.10
N VAL A 21 11.13 8.95 3.47
CA VAL A 21 11.37 9.32 2.07
C VAL A 21 12.66 10.11 1.94
N ALA A 22 12.86 11.09 2.82
CA ALA A 22 14.03 11.94 2.77
C ALA A 22 15.33 11.15 2.96
N LYS A 23 15.31 10.19 3.87
CA LYS A 23 16.48 9.37 4.17
C LYS A 23 16.94 8.59 2.96
N ASN A 24 16.02 8.10 2.16
CA ASN A 24 16.30 7.23 1.03
C ASN A 24 16.30 7.97 -0.31
N LYS A 25 16.19 9.30 -0.28
CA LYS A 25 16.21 10.12 -1.49
C LYS A 25 15.24 9.57 -2.55
N TYR A 26 14.01 9.35 -2.12
CA TYR A 26 12.93 8.87 -3.00
C TYR A 26 13.02 7.41 -3.42
N GLN A 27 13.94 6.64 -2.86
CA GLN A 27 14.01 5.21 -3.17
C GLN A 27 13.33 4.41 -2.06
N THR A 28 12.48 3.47 -2.45
CA THR A 28 11.76 2.59 -1.52
C THR A 28 12.54 1.29 -1.31
N SER A 29 12.07 0.47 -0.35
CA SER A 29 12.69 -0.81 -0.03
C SER A 29 12.68 -1.79 -1.19
N SER A 30 11.71 -1.66 -2.10
CA SER A 30 11.65 -2.50 -3.30
C SER A 30 12.69 -2.12 -4.35
N GLY A 31 13.40 -1.02 -4.15
CA GLY A 31 14.30 -0.46 -5.14
C GLY A 31 13.62 0.50 -6.11
N GLN A 32 12.31 0.58 -6.06
CA GLN A 32 11.57 1.52 -6.89
C GLN A 32 11.72 2.92 -6.34
N ARG A 33 11.68 3.89 -7.24
CA ARG A 33 11.69 5.28 -6.83
C ARG A 33 10.35 5.65 -6.19
N TYR A 34 10.39 6.44 -5.13
CA TYR A 34 9.18 6.96 -4.53
C TYR A 34 8.42 7.82 -5.53
N ASP A 35 7.13 7.54 -5.71
CA ASP A 35 6.27 8.28 -6.63
C ASP A 35 4.96 8.57 -5.91
N GLN A 36 4.77 9.82 -5.51
CA GLN A 36 3.58 10.24 -4.77
C GLN A 36 2.29 10.13 -5.59
N SER A 37 2.40 10.03 -6.90
CA SER A 37 1.24 9.92 -7.79
C SER A 37 0.85 8.47 -8.09
N ALA A 38 1.65 7.50 -7.63
CA ALA A 38 1.37 6.09 -7.82
C ALA A 38 0.70 5.50 -6.58
N PRO A 39 -0.23 4.54 -6.73
CA PRO A 39 -0.92 3.94 -5.60
C PRO A 39 -0.07 2.85 -4.94
N LYS A 40 0.82 3.28 -4.07
CA LYS A 40 1.78 2.41 -3.38
C LYS A 40 1.68 2.60 -1.88
N CYS A 41 2.00 1.54 -1.12
CA CYS A 41 2.02 1.61 0.34
C CYS A 41 3.22 0.85 0.89
N ALA A 42 3.67 1.30 2.06
CA ALA A 42 4.60 0.56 2.89
C ALA A 42 3.81 -0.31 3.86
N ALA A 43 4.30 -1.50 4.13
CA ALA A 43 3.70 -2.40 5.11
C ALA A 43 4.77 -3.32 5.69
N LEU A 44 4.53 -3.81 6.91
CA LEU A 44 5.38 -4.80 7.53
C LEU A 44 4.80 -6.20 7.44
N GLN A 45 3.46 -6.32 7.39
CA GLN A 45 2.81 -7.62 7.47
C GLN A 45 2.55 -8.27 6.10
N TRP A 46 2.79 -7.55 5.01
CA TRP A 46 2.68 -8.11 3.67
C TRP A 46 4.01 -7.97 2.94
N PRO A 47 4.41 -9.00 2.18
CA PRO A 47 5.67 -8.93 1.42
C PRO A 47 5.64 -7.84 0.34
N LEU A 48 6.82 -7.39 -0.05
CA LEU A 48 6.94 -6.51 -1.20
C LEU A 48 6.33 -7.17 -2.44
N GLY A 49 5.58 -6.39 -3.22
CA GLY A 49 4.89 -6.88 -4.40
C GLY A 49 3.45 -7.32 -4.14
N THR A 50 3.04 -7.42 -2.89
CA THR A 50 1.66 -7.80 -2.56
C THR A 50 0.71 -6.72 -3.01
N MET A 51 -0.42 -7.14 -3.59
CA MET A 51 -1.50 -6.25 -3.98
C MET A 51 -2.62 -6.31 -2.96
N LEU A 52 -3.11 -5.15 -2.57
CA LEU A 52 -4.23 -5.02 -1.65
C LEU A 52 -5.30 -4.14 -2.28
N HIS A 53 -6.56 -4.47 -2.01
CA HIS A 53 -7.67 -3.58 -2.33
C HIS A 53 -8.09 -2.87 -1.06
N LEU A 54 -8.02 -1.54 -1.06
CA LEU A 54 -8.35 -0.72 0.10
C LEU A 54 -9.69 -0.05 -0.11
N VAL A 55 -10.51 -0.05 0.94
CA VAL A 55 -11.83 0.57 0.91
C VAL A 55 -11.97 1.52 2.09
N HIS A 56 -12.46 2.72 1.81
CA HIS A 56 -12.76 3.74 2.81
C HIS A 56 -14.10 4.39 2.41
N GLY A 57 -15.18 3.98 3.09
CA GLY A 57 -16.52 4.42 2.70
C GLY A 57 -16.87 3.94 1.30
N ARG A 58 -17.17 4.88 0.42
CA ARG A 58 -17.50 4.58 -0.98
C ARG A 58 -16.29 4.56 -1.89
N ASN A 59 -15.13 4.92 -1.36
CA ASN A 59 -13.91 5.04 -2.14
C ASN A 59 -13.08 3.79 -2.03
N ASN A 60 -12.42 3.41 -3.09
CA ASN A 60 -11.57 2.24 -3.09
C ASN A 60 -10.43 2.42 -4.09
N ILE A 61 -9.35 1.67 -3.87
CA ILE A 61 -8.19 1.70 -4.74
C ILE A 61 -7.35 0.43 -4.53
N ASP A 62 -6.77 -0.05 -5.59
CA ASP A 62 -5.77 -1.12 -5.50
C ASP A 62 -4.40 -0.51 -5.28
N VAL A 63 -3.65 -1.10 -4.36
CA VAL A 63 -2.30 -0.64 -4.05
C VAL A 63 -1.33 -1.80 -4.12
N THR A 64 -0.06 -1.47 -4.36
CA THR A 64 1.03 -2.44 -4.30
C THR A 64 1.93 -2.09 -3.12
N ILE A 65 2.33 -3.09 -2.36
CA ILE A 65 3.28 -2.91 -1.27
C ILE A 65 4.68 -2.84 -1.88
N ASN A 66 5.33 -1.69 -1.75
CA ASN A 66 6.65 -1.48 -2.33
C ASN A 66 7.70 -0.97 -1.34
N ASP A 67 7.34 -0.91 -0.07
CA ASP A 67 8.26 -0.43 0.95
C ASP A 67 7.95 -1.09 2.29
N HIS A 68 8.88 -0.99 3.23
CA HIS A 68 8.74 -1.49 4.59
C HIS A 68 8.38 -0.35 5.53
N GLY A 69 7.50 -0.61 6.47
CA GLY A 69 6.98 0.32 7.43
C GLY A 69 5.46 0.24 7.44
N PRO A 70 4.78 1.09 8.19
CA PRO A 70 5.30 2.03 9.17
C PRO A 70 5.73 1.33 10.46
N TYR A 71 6.55 2.01 11.24
CA TYR A 71 7.00 1.48 12.53
C TYR A 71 6.26 2.11 13.70
N ALA A 72 5.40 3.06 13.41
CA ALA A 72 4.55 3.68 14.44
C ALA A 72 3.50 2.68 14.92
N ARG A 73 3.33 2.60 16.22
CA ARG A 73 2.37 1.68 16.83
C ARG A 73 0.96 1.99 16.34
N GLY A 74 0.20 0.93 16.02
CA GLY A 74 -1.19 1.05 15.63
C GLY A 74 -1.42 1.35 14.16
N ARG A 75 -0.36 1.55 13.38
CA ARG A 75 -0.47 1.78 11.94
C ARG A 75 0.01 0.57 11.18
N ALA A 76 -0.80 0.10 10.25
CA ALA A 76 -0.47 -1.08 9.44
C ALA A 76 0.00 -0.72 8.05
N LEU A 77 -0.43 0.41 7.52
CA LEU A 77 -0.08 0.87 6.18
C LEU A 77 0.39 2.32 6.24
N ASP A 78 1.35 2.64 5.38
CA ASP A 78 1.78 4.03 5.18
C ASP A 78 1.85 4.23 3.67
N CYS A 79 0.91 5.02 3.14
CA CYS A 79 0.62 5.04 1.71
C CYS A 79 1.00 6.36 1.07
N THR A 80 1.05 6.36 -0.26
CA THR A 80 1.38 7.57 -1.02
C THR A 80 0.21 8.56 -1.01
N PRO A 81 0.49 9.84 -1.31
CA PRO A 81 -0.59 10.84 -1.45
C PRO A 81 -1.65 10.46 -2.46
N ALA A 82 -1.31 9.70 -3.51
CA ALA A 82 -2.31 9.24 -4.48
C ALA A 82 -3.39 8.40 -3.81
N VAL A 83 -3.02 7.58 -2.82
CA VAL A 83 -3.97 6.76 -2.07
C VAL A 83 -4.85 7.64 -1.19
N ASP A 84 -4.25 8.63 -0.53
CA ASP A 84 -5.03 9.59 0.28
C ASP A 84 -6.08 10.29 -0.56
N LYS A 85 -5.69 10.75 -1.73
CA LYS A 85 -6.59 11.45 -2.65
C LYS A 85 -7.72 10.53 -3.11
N ALA A 86 -7.39 9.32 -3.50
CA ALA A 86 -8.39 8.37 -3.99
C ALA A 86 -9.39 7.97 -2.90
N LEU A 87 -8.93 7.80 -1.69
CA LEU A 87 -9.76 7.35 -0.58
C LEU A 87 -10.39 8.48 0.22
N HIS A 88 -9.96 9.71 0.02
CA HIS A 88 -10.36 10.86 0.84
C HIS A 88 -10.09 10.57 2.33
N LEU A 89 -8.88 10.09 2.61
CA LEU A 89 -8.54 9.60 3.94
C LEU A 89 -8.22 10.71 4.92
N GLY A 90 -7.71 11.83 4.43
CA GLY A 90 -7.33 12.95 5.30
C GLY A 90 -6.01 12.73 6.04
N GLY A 91 -5.12 11.94 5.49
CA GLY A 91 -3.79 11.71 6.02
C GLY A 91 -3.68 10.56 6.99
N LEU A 92 -4.76 10.20 7.65
CA LEU A 92 -4.80 9.10 8.63
C LEU A 92 -6.22 8.63 8.79
N GLY A 93 -6.44 7.33 8.71
CA GLY A 93 -7.78 6.79 8.92
C GLY A 93 -7.81 5.28 8.85
N SER A 94 -8.97 4.72 9.15
CA SER A 94 -9.20 3.28 9.06
C SER A 94 -9.60 2.90 7.66
N VAL A 95 -9.03 1.82 7.16
CA VAL A 95 -9.39 1.29 5.85
C VAL A 95 -9.67 -0.20 5.98
N ARG A 96 -10.62 -0.70 5.16
CA ARG A 96 -10.81 -2.12 5.02
C ARG A 96 -9.84 -2.62 3.96
N VAL A 97 -9.13 -3.68 4.28
CA VAL A 97 -8.16 -4.30 3.39
C VAL A 97 -8.71 -5.63 2.92
N GLU A 98 -8.74 -5.81 1.61
CA GLU A 98 -9.08 -7.08 0.99
C GLU A 98 -7.83 -7.54 0.25
N ALA A 99 -7.13 -8.51 0.82
CA ALA A 99 -5.91 -9.00 0.21
C ALA A 99 -6.24 -9.88 -0.99
N TYR A 100 -5.55 -9.65 -2.09
CA TYR A 100 -5.67 -10.53 -3.23
C TYR A 100 -5.05 -11.89 -2.91
N PRO A 101 -5.61 -12.98 -3.45
CA PRO A 101 -4.99 -14.27 -3.29
C PRO A 101 -3.58 -14.26 -3.88
N PRO A 102 -2.66 -15.03 -3.30
CA PRO A 102 -1.33 -15.14 -3.91
C PRO A 102 -1.44 -15.72 -5.32
N LEU A 103 -0.51 -15.30 -6.20
CA LEU A 103 -0.47 -15.85 -7.54
C LEU A 103 -0.14 -17.34 -7.47
N PRO A 104 -0.72 -18.15 -8.38
CA PRO A 104 -0.36 -19.55 -8.48
C PRO A 104 1.14 -19.69 -8.69
N LYS A 105 1.69 -20.76 -8.12
CA LYS A 105 3.10 -21.07 -8.26
C LYS A 105 3.46 -21.18 -9.75
N GLY A 106 4.54 -20.50 -10.13
CA GLY A 106 4.99 -20.50 -11.53
C GLY A 106 4.41 -19.38 -12.37
N ARG A 107 3.45 -18.64 -11.85
CA ARG A 107 2.91 -17.50 -12.57
C ARG A 107 3.79 -16.26 -12.39
N PRO A 108 4.03 -15.50 -13.47
CA PRO A 108 4.77 -14.26 -13.34
C PRO A 108 4.01 -13.24 -12.50
N VAL A 109 4.72 -12.57 -11.61
CA VAL A 109 4.14 -11.47 -10.83
C VAL A 109 3.66 -10.35 -11.74
N GLU A 110 4.33 -10.16 -12.86
CA GLU A 110 3.99 -9.13 -13.84
C GLU A 110 2.59 -9.26 -14.39
N ALA A 111 2.05 -10.49 -14.41
CA ALA A 111 0.70 -10.70 -14.90
C ALA A 111 -0.33 -9.94 -14.06
N ARG A 112 -0.09 -9.82 -12.75
CA ARG A 112 -0.97 -9.04 -11.88
C ARG A 112 -0.64 -7.55 -11.96
N ALA A 113 0.64 -7.21 -12.07
CA ALA A 113 1.06 -5.82 -12.14
C ALA A 113 0.53 -5.10 -13.38
N LEU A 114 0.19 -5.83 -14.44
CA LEU A 114 -0.37 -5.24 -15.63
C LEU A 114 -1.76 -4.63 -15.45
N HIS A 115 -2.37 -4.86 -14.32
CA HIS A 115 -3.67 -4.27 -14.01
C HIS A 115 -3.59 -2.84 -13.47
N TYR A 116 -2.40 -2.30 -13.38
CA TYR A 116 -2.21 -0.93 -12.90
C TYR A 116 -2.09 0.07 -14.03
#